data_6983f1817d17109a010127c54f7ee5bc
#
_entry.id   6983f1817d17109a010127c54f7ee5bc
#
_cell.length_a   1.000
_cell.length_b   1.000
_cell.length_c   1.000
_cell.angle_alpha   90.00
_cell.angle_beta   90.00
_cell.angle_gamma   90.00
#
_symmetry.space_group_name_H-M   'P 1'
#
loop_
_entity.id
_entity.type
_entity.pdbx_description
1 polymer ?
#
loop_
_entity_poly.entity_id
_entity_poly.type
_entity_poly.pdbx_seq_one_letter_code
_entity_poly.pdbx_strand_id
1 'polypeptide(L)'
;MKKIDIINFWKKLEISENNILEIIEKITGLNSSQLFLSEEIDDSFITEIESYFMRIVSGEPIEYILKSAHFYGLDFFVDFRCLIPRNDTEIMVEQVLEYIPEKTILIDVWTGSSCIPISILKSIPKLEQNRILQTYVIDISEKALEVSKINIGKHDLENKIIQISWSLLDKFELDTNILCLNWDINVENIIITANLPYIKNWDFENMDKETIRFEPDSALYWWEKTGFELYEKLIYQIFELESIYNIKNMFLFIEIGFDQKEVCEDFLNKLNLQFEIFKDNRWIYRCIKIYF
;
A
#
# COMPACT_ATOMS: atom_id res chain seq x y z
N MET A 1 14.61 -35.90 1.98
CA MET A 1 14.82 -35.46 3.42
C MET A 1 13.50 -35.42 4.15
N LYS A 2 13.45 -35.80 5.46
CA LYS A 2 12.21 -35.69 6.23
C LYS A 2 11.83 -34.23 6.43
N LYS A 3 10.57 -33.87 6.15
CA LYS A 3 10.03 -32.52 6.34
C LYS A 3 10.26 -31.98 7.75
N ILE A 4 10.05 -32.85 8.76
CA ILE A 4 10.24 -32.45 10.16
C ILE A 4 11.68 -32.07 10.50
N ASP A 5 12.68 -32.68 9.85
CA ASP A 5 14.08 -32.36 10.10
C ASP A 5 14.43 -30.97 9.52
N ILE A 6 13.85 -30.63 8.35
CA ILE A 6 13.97 -29.30 7.74
C ILE A 6 13.36 -28.25 8.67
N ILE A 7 12.11 -28.46 9.13
CA ILE A 7 11.42 -27.53 10.03
C ILE A 7 12.21 -27.33 11.31
N ASN A 8 12.64 -28.42 11.96
CA ASN A 8 13.37 -28.33 13.22
C ASN A 8 14.74 -27.66 13.10
N PHE A 9 15.41 -27.82 11.95
CA PHE A 9 16.70 -27.17 11.72
C PHE A 9 16.53 -25.65 11.63
N TRP A 10 15.61 -25.16 10.78
CA TRP A 10 15.43 -23.73 10.53
C TRP A 10 14.73 -22.99 11.67
N LYS A 11 13.89 -23.67 12.45
CA LYS A 11 13.35 -23.10 13.71
C LYS A 11 14.44 -22.77 14.73
N LYS A 12 15.58 -23.47 14.74
CA LYS A 12 16.72 -23.13 15.59
C LYS A 12 17.41 -21.81 15.19
N LEU A 13 17.17 -21.34 13.98
CA LEU A 13 17.65 -20.07 13.45
C LEU A 13 16.55 -18.98 13.50
N GLU A 14 15.57 -19.16 14.41
CA GLU A 14 14.48 -18.21 14.69
C GLU A 14 13.51 -17.97 13.53
N ILE A 15 13.54 -18.79 12.46
CA ILE A 15 12.55 -18.72 11.39
C ILE A 15 11.23 -19.34 11.88
N SER A 16 10.11 -18.62 11.72
CA SER A 16 8.80 -19.12 12.09
C SER A 16 8.40 -20.35 11.29
N GLU A 17 7.63 -21.26 11.90
CA GLU A 17 7.16 -22.47 11.20
C GLU A 17 6.31 -22.13 9.97
N ASN A 18 5.49 -21.07 10.05
CA ASN A 18 4.69 -20.61 8.93
C ASN A 18 5.57 -20.20 7.74
N ASN A 19 6.60 -19.40 7.97
CA ASN A 19 7.54 -18.98 6.93
C ASN A 19 8.25 -20.18 6.30
N ILE A 20 8.61 -21.18 7.12
CA ILE A 20 9.22 -22.41 6.64
C ILE A 20 8.26 -23.16 5.70
N LEU A 21 7.02 -23.32 6.10
CA LEU A 21 6.03 -24.03 5.30
C LEU A 21 5.70 -23.29 4.00
N GLU A 22 5.52 -21.98 4.03
CA GLU A 22 5.28 -21.15 2.83
C GLU A 22 6.40 -21.26 1.80
N ILE A 23 7.65 -21.27 2.25
CA ILE A 23 8.80 -21.48 1.34
C ILE A 23 8.76 -22.88 0.72
N ILE A 24 8.51 -23.89 1.52
CA ILE A 24 8.44 -25.27 1.02
C ILE A 24 7.29 -25.40 0.01
N GLU A 25 6.12 -24.86 0.30
CA GLU A 25 4.96 -24.81 -0.63
C GLU A 25 5.35 -24.11 -1.94
N LYS A 26 6.00 -22.95 -1.85
CA LYS A 26 6.42 -22.17 -3.01
C LYS A 26 7.35 -22.93 -3.92
N ILE A 27 8.34 -23.62 -3.36
CA ILE A 27 9.39 -24.30 -4.12
C ILE A 27 8.92 -25.65 -4.66
N THR A 28 8.15 -26.40 -3.85
CA THR A 28 7.70 -27.74 -4.24
C THR A 28 6.42 -27.70 -5.10
N GLY A 29 5.67 -26.58 -5.08
CA GLY A 29 4.36 -26.50 -5.71
C GLY A 29 3.26 -27.28 -5.00
N LEU A 30 3.54 -27.86 -3.82
CA LEU A 30 2.56 -28.55 -3.00
C LEU A 30 1.70 -27.50 -2.28
N ASN A 31 0.38 -27.73 -2.23
CA ASN A 31 -0.48 -26.91 -1.36
C ASN A 31 -0.39 -27.37 0.10
N SER A 32 -0.91 -26.55 1.02
CA SER A 32 -0.84 -26.80 2.47
C SER A 32 -1.36 -28.18 2.88
N SER A 33 -2.44 -28.67 2.25
CA SER A 33 -3.01 -30.00 2.54
C SER A 33 -2.08 -31.11 2.06
N GLN A 34 -1.51 -30.98 0.87
CA GLN A 34 -0.55 -31.94 0.33
C GLN A 34 0.74 -31.94 1.15
N LEU A 35 1.24 -30.76 1.51
CA LEU A 35 2.43 -30.61 2.35
C LEU A 35 2.17 -31.17 3.76
N PHE A 36 0.97 -30.99 4.31
CA PHE A 36 0.61 -31.59 5.61
C PHE A 36 0.69 -33.11 5.59
N LEU A 37 0.22 -33.75 4.53
CA LEU A 37 0.23 -35.22 4.35
C LEU A 37 1.61 -35.77 3.95
N SER A 38 2.50 -34.93 3.44
CA SER A 38 3.85 -35.35 3.03
C SER A 38 4.75 -35.52 4.25
N GLU A 39 5.39 -36.65 4.38
CA GLU A 39 6.43 -36.91 5.40
C GLU A 39 7.82 -36.49 4.94
N GLU A 40 8.07 -36.52 3.62
CA GLU A 40 9.37 -36.25 3.01
C GLU A 40 9.26 -35.20 1.91
N ILE A 41 10.34 -34.44 1.73
CA ILE A 41 10.54 -33.52 0.64
C ILE A 41 11.63 -34.12 -0.27
N ASP A 42 11.40 -34.08 -1.58
CA ASP A 42 12.36 -34.58 -2.57
C ASP A 42 13.68 -33.82 -2.44
N ASP A 43 14.78 -34.58 -2.46
CA ASP A 43 16.13 -34.01 -2.26
C ASP A 43 16.51 -32.99 -3.36
N SER A 44 15.87 -33.05 -4.53
CA SER A 44 16.08 -32.08 -5.62
C SER A 44 15.70 -30.64 -5.24
N PHE A 45 14.78 -30.46 -4.28
CA PHE A 45 14.34 -29.14 -3.81
C PHE A 45 15.20 -28.55 -2.68
N ILE A 46 16.01 -29.40 -1.99
CA ILE A 46 16.69 -29.01 -0.76
C ILE A 46 17.61 -27.81 -0.96
N THR A 47 18.44 -27.82 -2.00
CA THR A 47 19.38 -26.72 -2.28
C THR A 47 18.66 -25.39 -2.51
N GLU A 48 17.53 -25.41 -3.20
CA GLU A 48 16.74 -24.21 -3.44
C GLU A 48 16.08 -23.73 -2.13
N ILE A 49 15.49 -24.64 -1.36
CA ILE A 49 14.92 -24.36 -0.04
C ILE A 49 15.95 -23.71 0.88
N GLU A 50 17.17 -24.28 0.96
CA GLU A 50 18.26 -23.72 1.76
C GLU A 50 18.65 -22.31 1.30
N SER A 51 18.67 -22.04 0.00
CA SER A 51 19.01 -20.72 -0.53
C SER A 51 18.00 -19.65 -0.11
N TYR A 52 16.71 -19.98 -0.08
CA TYR A 52 15.64 -19.07 0.39
C TYR A 52 15.76 -18.81 1.90
N PHE A 53 16.03 -19.83 2.69
CA PHE A 53 16.22 -19.66 4.13
C PHE A 53 17.46 -18.82 4.46
N MET A 54 18.55 -18.97 3.71
CA MET A 54 19.73 -18.11 3.90
C MET A 54 19.42 -16.63 3.65
N ARG A 55 18.50 -16.31 2.73
CA ARG A 55 18.04 -14.95 2.49
C ARG A 55 17.27 -14.41 3.71
N ILE A 56 16.38 -15.23 4.32
CA ILE A 56 15.68 -14.84 5.56
C ILE A 56 16.70 -14.60 6.69
N VAL A 57 17.66 -15.49 6.88
CA VAL A 57 18.71 -15.34 7.89
C VAL A 57 19.54 -14.07 7.67
N SER A 58 19.65 -13.60 6.40
CA SER A 58 20.28 -12.32 6.10
C SER A 58 19.40 -11.10 6.36
N GLY A 59 18.16 -11.30 6.86
CA GLY A 59 17.18 -10.26 7.18
C GLY A 59 16.29 -9.85 6.01
N GLU A 60 16.32 -10.56 4.86
CA GLU A 60 15.43 -10.22 3.75
C GLU A 60 13.99 -10.58 4.08
N PRO A 61 13.00 -9.66 3.88
CA PRO A 61 11.60 -9.95 4.14
C PRO A 61 11.09 -11.14 3.33
N ILE A 62 10.30 -11.99 3.98
CA ILE A 62 9.73 -13.18 3.31
C ILE A 62 8.86 -12.78 2.12
N GLU A 63 8.16 -11.68 2.19
CA GLU A 63 7.31 -11.14 1.13
C GLU A 63 8.12 -10.88 -0.15
N TYR A 64 9.33 -10.35 -0.02
CA TYR A 64 10.22 -10.13 -1.17
C TYR A 64 10.81 -11.42 -1.70
N ILE A 65 11.09 -12.37 -0.82
CA ILE A 65 11.57 -13.71 -1.20
C ILE A 65 10.50 -14.46 -2.00
N LEU A 66 9.26 -14.46 -1.50
CA LEU A 66 8.12 -15.11 -2.13
C LEU A 66 7.52 -14.27 -3.28
N LYS A 67 7.91 -12.99 -3.39
CA LYS A 67 7.32 -12.00 -4.30
C LYS A 67 5.80 -11.89 -4.14
N SER A 68 5.34 -11.95 -2.91
CA SER A 68 3.91 -11.92 -2.56
C SER A 68 3.72 -11.33 -1.18
N ALA A 69 2.75 -10.43 -1.05
CA ALA A 69 2.27 -9.92 0.23
C ALA A 69 0.75 -9.99 0.25
N HIS A 70 0.21 -10.39 1.41
CA HIS A 70 -1.24 -10.43 1.61
C HIS A 70 -1.71 -9.08 2.16
N PHE A 71 -2.78 -8.51 1.58
CA PHE A 71 -3.38 -7.27 2.04
C PHE A 71 -4.87 -7.25 1.70
N TYR A 72 -5.71 -6.97 2.68
CA TYR A 72 -7.16 -6.86 2.56
C TYR A 72 -7.83 -8.04 1.82
N GLY A 73 -7.42 -9.25 2.16
CA GLY A 73 -7.95 -10.48 1.54
C GLY A 73 -7.46 -10.77 0.12
N LEU A 74 -6.49 -10.02 -0.39
CA LEU A 74 -5.91 -10.17 -1.73
C LEU A 74 -4.40 -10.40 -1.65
N ASP A 75 -3.85 -11.06 -2.67
CA ASP A 75 -2.41 -11.26 -2.81
C ASP A 75 -1.80 -10.30 -3.83
N PHE A 76 -0.78 -9.56 -3.41
CA PHE A 76 -0.07 -8.58 -4.22
C PHE A 76 1.34 -9.06 -4.54
N PHE A 77 1.78 -8.87 -5.77
CA PHE A 77 3.19 -8.97 -6.10
C PHE A 77 3.96 -7.83 -5.44
N VAL A 78 5.06 -8.14 -4.77
CA VAL A 78 5.96 -7.15 -4.16
C VAL A 78 7.41 -7.59 -4.34
N ASP A 79 8.31 -6.62 -4.44
CA ASP A 79 9.76 -6.78 -4.34
C ASP A 79 10.40 -5.46 -3.85
N PHE A 80 11.73 -5.41 -3.79
CA PHE A 80 12.51 -4.28 -3.28
C PHE A 80 12.21 -2.91 -3.94
N ARG A 81 11.35 -2.85 -4.96
CA ARG A 81 10.96 -1.62 -5.67
C ARG A 81 9.83 -0.87 -5.01
N CYS A 82 9.07 -1.49 -4.12
CA CYS A 82 7.94 -0.86 -3.43
C CYS A 82 7.89 -1.26 -1.95
N LEU A 83 7.16 -0.48 -1.16
CA LEU A 83 6.83 -0.82 0.22
C LEU A 83 6.01 -2.12 0.27
N ILE A 84 6.31 -2.98 1.24
CA ILE A 84 5.45 -4.12 1.55
C ILE A 84 4.14 -3.59 2.16
N PRO A 85 2.95 -3.94 1.63
CA PRO A 85 1.67 -3.56 2.21
C PRO A 85 1.58 -3.89 3.71
N ARG A 86 1.12 -2.94 4.52
CA ARG A 86 1.01 -3.09 5.98
C ARG A 86 -0.44 -3.31 6.39
N ASN A 87 -0.69 -4.20 7.33
CA ASN A 87 -2.04 -4.45 7.85
C ASN A 87 -2.67 -3.21 8.49
N ASP A 88 -1.84 -2.30 9.03
CA ASP A 88 -2.30 -1.04 9.62
C ASP A 88 -2.96 -0.11 8.58
N THR A 89 -2.58 -0.24 7.31
CA THR A 89 -3.13 0.51 6.18
C THR A 89 -4.54 0.03 5.78
N GLU A 90 -4.96 -1.18 6.20
CA GLU A 90 -6.29 -1.73 5.87
C GLU A 90 -7.44 -0.87 6.36
N ILE A 91 -7.26 -0.15 7.49
CA ILE A 91 -8.25 0.80 8.01
C ILE A 91 -8.58 1.90 6.99
N MET A 92 -7.62 2.33 6.15
CA MET A 92 -7.88 3.32 5.11
C MET A 92 -8.84 2.76 4.05
N VAL A 93 -8.64 1.50 3.64
CA VAL A 93 -9.55 0.82 2.70
C VAL A 93 -10.96 0.73 3.29
N GLU A 94 -11.08 0.32 4.57
CA GLU A 94 -12.36 0.23 5.28
C GLU A 94 -13.09 1.58 5.29
N GLN A 95 -12.38 2.66 5.67
CA GLN A 95 -12.98 3.98 5.77
C GLN A 95 -13.38 4.56 4.41
N VAL A 96 -12.65 4.27 3.35
CA VAL A 96 -13.06 4.64 1.99
C VAL A 96 -14.31 3.86 1.58
N LEU A 97 -14.35 2.55 1.82
CA LEU A 97 -15.50 1.69 1.45
C LEU A 97 -16.80 2.08 2.17
N GLU A 98 -16.72 2.58 3.41
CA GLU A 98 -17.89 3.10 4.14
C GLU A 98 -18.51 4.34 3.49
N TYR A 99 -17.73 5.07 2.68
CA TYR A 99 -18.14 6.34 2.12
C TYR A 99 -17.69 6.55 0.67
N ILE A 100 -18.21 5.77 -0.26
CA ILE A 100 -18.01 5.99 -1.70
C ILE A 100 -19.26 6.59 -2.31
N PRO A 101 -19.29 7.92 -2.57
CA PRO A 101 -20.42 8.53 -3.27
C PRO A 101 -20.47 8.06 -4.74
N GLU A 102 -21.60 8.33 -5.40
CA GLU A 102 -21.69 8.10 -6.85
C GLU A 102 -20.84 9.11 -7.62
N LYS A 103 -20.46 8.75 -8.86
CA LYS A 103 -19.68 9.62 -9.75
C LYS A 103 -18.35 10.09 -9.14
N THR A 104 -17.67 9.19 -8.48
CA THR A 104 -16.39 9.42 -7.81
C THR A 104 -15.22 9.14 -8.72
N ILE A 105 -14.19 9.97 -8.65
CA ILE A 105 -12.83 9.64 -9.06
C ILE A 105 -12.03 9.26 -7.82
N LEU A 106 -11.32 8.13 -7.91
CA LEU A 106 -10.36 7.70 -6.90
C LEU A 106 -8.95 8.04 -7.37
N ILE A 107 -8.17 8.70 -6.50
CA ILE A 107 -6.77 9.03 -6.75
C ILE A 107 -5.95 8.48 -5.60
N ASP A 108 -4.99 7.60 -5.89
CA ASP A 108 -4.07 7.08 -4.89
C ASP A 108 -2.69 7.67 -5.10
N VAL A 109 -2.22 8.44 -4.12
CA VAL A 109 -0.95 9.18 -4.17
C VAL A 109 0.11 8.43 -3.41
N TRP A 110 1.27 8.21 -4.03
CA TRP A 110 2.35 7.36 -3.53
C TRP A 110 1.94 5.90 -3.45
N THR A 111 1.39 5.44 -4.58
CA THR A 111 0.63 4.19 -4.65
C THR A 111 1.44 2.92 -4.37
N GLY A 112 2.77 2.95 -4.53
CA GLY A 112 3.62 1.78 -4.33
C GLY A 112 3.17 0.56 -5.15
N SER A 113 2.71 -0.49 -4.46
CA SER A 113 2.17 -1.70 -5.09
C SER A 113 0.74 -1.55 -5.63
N SER A 114 0.08 -0.41 -5.41
CA SER A 114 -1.35 -0.13 -5.63
C SER A 114 -2.31 -1.01 -4.80
N CYS A 115 -1.86 -1.48 -3.64
CA CYS A 115 -2.67 -2.34 -2.79
C CYS A 115 -3.95 -1.63 -2.29
N ILE A 116 -3.90 -0.34 -1.97
CA ILE A 116 -5.05 0.43 -1.50
C ILE A 116 -6.14 0.53 -2.58
N PRO A 117 -5.89 1.13 -3.76
CA PRO A 117 -6.94 1.32 -4.76
C PRO A 117 -7.44 0.00 -5.35
N ILE A 118 -6.58 -1.01 -5.52
CA ILE A 118 -7.00 -2.33 -5.99
C ILE A 118 -7.94 -2.98 -4.97
N SER A 119 -7.62 -2.95 -3.67
CA SER A 119 -8.47 -3.49 -2.62
C SER A 119 -9.81 -2.78 -2.54
N ILE A 120 -9.85 -1.45 -2.68
CA ILE A 120 -11.09 -0.70 -2.77
C ILE A 120 -11.94 -1.19 -3.95
N LEU A 121 -11.38 -1.21 -5.17
CA LEU A 121 -12.10 -1.60 -6.39
C LEU A 121 -12.62 -3.04 -6.34
N LYS A 122 -11.85 -3.97 -5.76
CA LYS A 122 -12.25 -5.38 -5.63
C LYS A 122 -13.29 -5.62 -4.53
N SER A 123 -13.37 -4.74 -3.55
CA SER A 123 -14.29 -4.89 -2.41
C SER A 123 -15.64 -4.20 -2.63
N ILE A 124 -15.75 -3.30 -3.61
CA ILE A 124 -17.02 -2.67 -3.95
C ILE A 124 -18.01 -3.73 -4.47
N PRO A 125 -19.25 -3.80 -3.94
CA PRO A 125 -20.27 -4.70 -4.44
C PRO A 125 -20.50 -4.52 -5.94
N LYS A 126 -20.73 -5.60 -6.69
CA LYS A 126 -20.91 -5.56 -8.16
C LYS A 126 -21.94 -4.55 -8.63
N LEU A 127 -23.02 -4.34 -7.87
CA LEU A 127 -24.09 -3.38 -8.19
C LEU A 127 -23.64 -1.92 -8.02
N GLU A 128 -22.56 -1.68 -7.29
CA GLU A 128 -22.04 -0.35 -6.95
C GLU A 128 -20.72 -0.01 -7.67
N GLN A 129 -20.19 -0.92 -8.47
CA GLN A 129 -18.91 -0.75 -9.18
C GLN A 129 -18.86 0.47 -10.11
N ASN A 130 -20.01 1.00 -10.52
CA ASN A 130 -20.13 2.21 -11.34
C ASN A 130 -20.03 3.50 -10.51
N ARG A 131 -19.95 3.43 -9.18
CA ARG A 131 -19.75 4.61 -8.34
C ARG A 131 -18.39 5.25 -8.59
N ILE A 132 -17.34 4.42 -8.79
CA ILE A 132 -16.02 4.90 -9.20
C ILE A 132 -15.95 4.89 -10.73
N LEU A 133 -15.87 6.08 -11.30
CA LEU A 133 -15.81 6.29 -12.74
C LEU A 133 -14.44 5.96 -13.30
N GLN A 134 -13.39 6.41 -12.61
CA GLN A 134 -11.98 6.20 -12.96
C GLN A 134 -11.12 6.20 -11.71
N THR A 135 -10.02 5.44 -11.75
CA THR A 135 -8.99 5.45 -10.71
C THR A 135 -7.66 5.88 -11.30
N TYR A 136 -6.98 6.79 -10.61
CA TYR A 136 -5.62 7.20 -10.92
C TYR A 136 -4.70 6.74 -9.81
N VAL A 137 -3.54 6.20 -10.17
CA VAL A 137 -2.50 5.82 -9.22
C VAL A 137 -1.22 6.58 -9.57
N ILE A 138 -0.71 7.30 -8.60
CA ILE A 138 0.40 8.25 -8.76
C ILE A 138 1.56 7.78 -7.90
N ASP A 139 2.75 7.72 -8.48
CA ASP A 139 3.99 7.51 -7.75
C ASP A 139 5.14 8.27 -8.41
N ILE A 140 6.08 8.77 -7.61
CA ILE A 140 7.31 9.39 -8.11
C ILE A 140 8.29 8.33 -8.65
N SER A 141 8.20 7.12 -8.13
CA SER A 141 9.07 5.99 -8.48
C SER A 141 8.50 5.22 -9.66
N GLU A 142 9.12 5.35 -10.84
CA GLU A 142 8.77 4.51 -11.99
C GLU A 142 8.90 3.02 -11.68
N LYS A 143 9.85 2.64 -10.81
CA LYS A 143 10.03 1.26 -10.34
C LYS A 143 8.85 0.75 -9.51
N ALA A 144 8.27 1.60 -8.67
CA ALA A 144 7.05 1.28 -7.95
C ALA A 144 5.87 1.12 -8.91
N LEU A 145 5.76 2.00 -9.92
CA LEU A 145 4.73 1.87 -10.98
C LEU A 145 4.88 0.58 -11.81
N GLU A 146 6.08 0.05 -12.01
CA GLU A 146 6.24 -1.28 -12.62
C GLU A 146 5.61 -2.39 -11.76
N VAL A 147 5.78 -2.34 -10.42
CA VAL A 147 5.14 -3.27 -9.49
C VAL A 147 3.62 -3.08 -9.50
N SER A 148 3.16 -1.83 -9.41
CA SER A 148 1.75 -1.47 -9.53
C SER A 148 1.13 -2.06 -10.82
N LYS A 149 1.81 -1.93 -11.97
CA LYS A 149 1.35 -2.49 -13.25
C LYS A 149 1.16 -4.01 -13.20
N ILE A 150 2.08 -4.73 -12.56
CA ILE A 150 1.95 -6.18 -12.38
C ILE A 150 0.70 -6.50 -11.56
N ASN A 151 0.44 -5.75 -10.47
CA ASN A 151 -0.72 -5.97 -9.63
C ASN A 151 -2.03 -5.58 -10.31
N ILE A 152 -2.06 -4.48 -11.06
CA ILE A 152 -3.22 -4.08 -11.86
C ILE A 152 -3.61 -5.21 -12.83
N GLY A 153 -2.63 -5.78 -13.54
CA GLY A 153 -2.85 -6.91 -14.43
C GLY A 153 -3.26 -8.19 -13.68
N LYS A 154 -2.60 -8.50 -12.56
CA LYS A 154 -2.96 -9.67 -11.71
C LYS A 154 -4.42 -9.64 -11.25
N HIS A 155 -4.98 -8.45 -11.06
CA HIS A 155 -6.33 -8.24 -10.58
C HIS A 155 -7.35 -7.85 -11.66
N ASP A 156 -6.99 -7.89 -12.96
CA ASP A 156 -7.86 -7.58 -14.11
C ASP A 156 -8.46 -6.17 -14.04
N LEU A 157 -7.64 -5.15 -13.71
CA LEU A 157 -8.08 -3.76 -13.53
C LEU A 157 -7.45 -2.76 -14.54
N GLU A 158 -6.83 -3.23 -15.63
CA GLU A 158 -6.15 -2.40 -16.62
C GLU A 158 -7.07 -1.36 -17.25
N ASN A 159 -8.36 -1.65 -17.37
CA ASN A 159 -9.37 -0.75 -17.93
C ASN A 159 -9.96 0.22 -16.88
N LYS A 160 -9.58 0.09 -15.60
CA LYS A 160 -10.12 0.88 -14.48
C LYS A 160 -9.07 1.78 -13.84
N ILE A 161 -7.78 1.46 -13.99
CA ILE A 161 -6.69 2.17 -13.32
C ILE A 161 -5.74 2.76 -14.37
N ILE A 162 -5.46 4.05 -14.23
CA ILE A 162 -4.46 4.79 -15.02
C ILE A 162 -3.29 5.12 -14.10
N GLN A 163 -2.08 4.78 -14.55
CA GLN A 163 -0.84 5.07 -13.82
C GLN A 163 -0.23 6.39 -14.27
N ILE A 164 0.28 7.17 -13.32
CA ILE A 164 0.90 8.47 -13.56
C ILE A 164 2.22 8.56 -12.77
N SER A 165 3.30 8.91 -13.46
CA SER A 165 4.61 9.13 -12.84
C SER A 165 4.78 10.60 -12.46
N TRP A 166 4.38 10.96 -11.21
CA TRP A 166 4.48 12.33 -10.68
C TRP A 166 4.83 12.35 -9.20
N SER A 167 5.33 13.50 -8.74
CA SER A 167 5.48 13.81 -7.32
C SER A 167 4.17 14.44 -6.82
N LEU A 168 3.45 13.74 -5.96
CA LEU A 168 2.14 14.13 -5.45
C LEU A 168 1.19 14.54 -6.62
N LEU A 169 0.59 15.72 -6.55
CA LEU A 169 -0.31 16.26 -7.58
C LEU A 169 0.34 17.38 -8.41
N ASP A 170 1.68 17.48 -8.45
CA ASP A 170 2.43 18.63 -9.01
C ASP A 170 2.06 19.06 -10.44
N LYS A 171 1.49 18.17 -11.25
CA LYS A 171 1.11 18.47 -12.64
C LYS A 171 -0.39 18.33 -12.91
N PHE A 172 -1.16 18.07 -11.89
CA PHE A 172 -2.60 17.87 -12.05
C PHE A 172 -3.30 19.09 -12.65
N GLU A 173 -2.75 20.30 -12.43
CA GLU A 173 -3.23 21.54 -12.99
C GLU A 173 -2.90 21.73 -14.48
N LEU A 174 -1.73 21.20 -14.91
CA LEU A 174 -1.19 21.50 -16.23
C LEU A 174 -1.70 20.56 -17.31
N ASP A 175 -2.14 19.38 -16.93
CA ASP A 175 -2.58 18.37 -17.89
C ASP A 175 -4.09 18.16 -17.80
N THR A 176 -4.83 19.17 -18.27
CA THR A 176 -6.27 19.07 -18.55
C THR A 176 -6.61 17.83 -19.39
N ASN A 177 -5.62 17.23 -20.08
CA ASN A 177 -5.81 15.98 -20.82
C ASN A 177 -5.78 14.73 -19.94
N ILE A 178 -5.19 14.78 -18.73
CA ILE A 178 -5.24 13.65 -17.79
C ILE A 178 -6.56 13.66 -17.02
N LEU A 179 -7.03 14.84 -16.62
CA LEU A 179 -8.42 15.09 -16.24
C LEU A 179 -9.33 15.32 -17.48
N CYS A 180 -8.81 15.18 -18.71
CA CYS A 180 -9.62 14.84 -19.87
C CYS A 180 -10.15 13.39 -19.72
N LEU A 181 -10.56 13.17 -18.54
CA LEU A 181 -11.94 12.86 -18.36
C LEU A 181 -12.66 13.58 -19.49
N ASN A 182 -13.09 12.83 -20.52
CA ASN A 182 -14.18 13.34 -21.30
C ASN A 182 -15.10 14.04 -20.31
N TRP A 183 -15.11 15.38 -20.27
CA TRP A 183 -15.95 16.16 -19.35
C TRP A 183 -17.44 15.91 -19.61
N ASP A 184 -17.77 15.02 -20.55
CA ASP A 184 -19.05 14.35 -20.68
C ASP A 184 -19.34 13.37 -19.51
N ILE A 185 -18.31 12.99 -18.71
CA ILE A 185 -18.49 12.23 -17.47
C ILE A 185 -18.71 13.24 -16.36
N ASN A 186 -19.94 13.32 -15.87
CA ASN A 186 -20.36 14.21 -14.79
C ASN A 186 -19.72 13.74 -13.46
N VAL A 187 -18.48 14.16 -13.19
CA VAL A 187 -17.77 13.90 -11.92
C VAL A 187 -18.33 14.83 -10.84
N GLU A 188 -18.75 14.26 -9.73
CA GLU A 188 -19.27 15.04 -8.59
C GLU A 188 -18.34 14.96 -7.38
N ASN A 189 -17.58 13.87 -7.26
CA ASN A 189 -16.79 13.60 -6.07
C ASN A 189 -15.37 13.13 -6.41
N ILE A 190 -14.40 13.54 -5.60
CA ILE A 190 -13.03 13.04 -5.65
C ILE A 190 -12.68 12.46 -4.28
N ILE A 191 -12.17 11.23 -4.27
CA ILE A 191 -11.54 10.61 -3.11
C ILE A 191 -10.05 10.49 -3.41
N ILE A 192 -9.23 11.02 -2.53
CA ILE A 192 -7.77 10.91 -2.58
C ILE A 192 -7.33 10.04 -1.41
N THR A 193 -6.53 9.02 -1.68
CA THR A 193 -5.83 8.20 -0.67
C THR A 193 -4.34 8.46 -0.72
N ALA A 194 -3.68 8.50 0.42
CA ALA A 194 -2.23 8.71 0.48
C ALA A 194 -1.61 8.04 1.72
N ASN A 195 -0.68 7.13 1.48
CA ASN A 195 0.23 6.61 2.50
C ASN A 195 1.65 7.11 2.16
N LEU A 196 1.94 8.36 2.55
CA LEU A 196 3.22 9.02 2.22
C LEU A 196 4.32 8.60 3.20
N PRO A 197 5.60 8.69 2.82
CA PRO A 197 6.70 8.44 3.72
C PRO A 197 6.68 9.46 4.87
N TYR A 198 6.52 8.97 6.09
CA TYR A 198 6.36 9.79 7.30
C TYR A 198 7.42 9.54 8.38
N ILE A 199 8.41 8.67 8.11
CA ILE A 199 9.43 8.33 9.09
C ILE A 199 10.46 9.47 9.19
N LYS A 200 10.68 9.92 10.43
CA LYS A 200 11.66 10.97 10.73
C LYS A 200 13.08 10.40 10.75
N ASN A 201 14.07 11.18 10.35
CA ASN A 201 15.47 10.76 10.30
C ASN A 201 16.02 10.17 11.62
N TRP A 202 15.57 10.67 12.78
CA TRP A 202 16.06 10.21 14.09
C TRP A 202 15.34 8.97 14.62
N ASP A 203 14.21 8.58 14.05
CA ASP A 203 13.49 7.37 14.45
C ASP A 203 14.09 6.09 13.85
N PHE A 204 15.04 6.23 12.93
CA PHE A 204 15.76 5.11 12.31
C PHE A 204 16.41 4.16 13.32
N GLU A 205 16.85 4.67 14.48
CA GLU A 205 17.49 3.85 15.50
C GLU A 205 16.52 2.89 16.22
N ASN A 206 15.23 3.23 16.21
CA ASN A 206 14.17 2.51 16.92
C ASN A 206 13.40 1.51 16.05
N MET A 207 13.69 1.46 14.74
CA MET A 207 12.99 0.59 13.80
C MET A 207 13.71 -0.75 13.65
N ASP A 208 12.98 -1.76 13.18
CA ASP A 208 13.56 -3.04 12.79
C ASP A 208 14.49 -2.84 11.58
N LYS A 209 15.77 -2.67 11.88
CA LYS A 209 16.83 -2.34 10.90
C LYS A 209 17.01 -3.41 9.83
N GLU A 210 16.63 -4.66 10.10
CA GLU A 210 16.82 -5.75 9.17
C GLU A 210 15.79 -5.67 8.04
N THR A 211 14.53 -5.45 8.35
CA THR A 211 13.46 -5.34 7.34
C THR A 211 13.57 -4.06 6.52
N ILE A 212 13.79 -2.91 7.18
CA ILE A 212 13.89 -1.60 6.54
C ILE A 212 15.03 -1.51 5.52
N ARG A 213 16.14 -2.20 5.77
CA ARG A 213 17.32 -2.22 4.89
C ARG A 213 17.02 -2.70 3.46
N PHE A 214 15.95 -3.46 3.27
CA PHE A 214 15.57 -4.03 1.98
C PHE A 214 14.47 -3.23 1.28
N GLU A 215 13.77 -2.37 2.00
CA GLU A 215 12.72 -1.53 1.42
C GLU A 215 13.30 -0.23 0.82
N PRO A 216 12.68 0.34 -0.23
CA PRO A 216 13.23 1.53 -0.87
C PRO A 216 13.16 2.74 0.07
N ASP A 217 14.27 3.47 0.21
CA ASP A 217 14.38 4.66 1.06
C ASP A 217 13.28 5.70 0.75
N SER A 218 12.94 5.86 -0.53
CA SER A 218 11.89 6.78 -0.98
C SER A 218 10.49 6.45 -0.48
N ALA A 219 10.25 5.22 -0.05
CA ALA A 219 8.95 4.80 0.49
C ALA A 219 8.87 4.94 2.01
N LEU A 220 9.98 5.19 2.69
CA LEU A 220 10.07 5.22 4.13
C LEU A 220 10.40 6.62 4.68
N TYR A 221 11.35 7.32 4.06
CA TYR A 221 11.95 8.52 4.61
C TYR A 221 11.64 9.75 3.80
N TRP A 222 11.21 10.80 4.51
CA TRP A 222 11.22 12.17 4.02
C TRP A 222 12.04 13.02 4.99
N TRP A 223 13.09 13.68 4.48
CA TRP A 223 14.20 14.30 5.23
C TRP A 223 13.83 15.56 6.03
N GLU A 224 12.60 15.71 6.50
CA GLU A 224 12.13 16.91 7.18
C GLU A 224 11.84 16.69 8.68
N LYS A 225 11.32 17.70 9.37
CA LYS A 225 11.32 17.78 10.84
C LYS A 225 10.25 16.95 11.53
N THR A 226 9.04 16.90 10.97
CA THR A 226 7.87 16.27 11.59
C THR A 226 7.43 15.00 10.89
N GLY A 227 7.86 14.79 9.63
CA GLY A 227 7.39 13.74 8.75
C GLY A 227 5.97 13.98 8.22
N PHE A 228 5.40 15.19 8.45
CA PHE A 228 4.06 15.56 7.99
C PHE A 228 4.10 16.54 6.80
N GLU A 229 5.24 17.03 6.41
CA GLU A 229 5.44 18.09 5.43
C GLU A 229 4.96 17.73 4.02
N LEU A 230 5.05 16.45 3.64
CA LEU A 230 4.46 15.99 2.37
C LEU A 230 2.94 16.05 2.37
N TYR A 231 2.31 15.73 3.50
CA TYR A 231 0.87 15.88 3.66
C TYR A 231 0.44 17.34 3.62
N GLU A 232 1.21 18.25 4.24
CA GLU A 232 0.96 19.68 4.13
C GLU A 232 0.99 20.14 2.67
N LYS A 233 2.01 19.72 1.90
CA LYS A 233 2.11 20.02 0.47
C LYS A 233 0.93 19.46 -0.31
N LEU A 234 0.55 18.20 -0.07
CA LEU A 234 -0.59 17.56 -0.71
C LEU A 234 -1.90 18.31 -0.44
N ILE A 235 -2.13 18.73 0.81
CA ILE A 235 -3.32 19.49 1.21
C ILE A 235 -3.39 20.83 0.47
N TYR A 236 -2.28 21.56 0.33
CA TYR A 236 -2.26 22.80 -0.44
C TYR A 236 -2.53 22.56 -1.93
N GLN A 237 -2.02 21.48 -2.52
CA GLN A 237 -2.33 21.11 -3.91
C GLN A 237 -3.82 20.77 -4.10
N ILE A 238 -4.47 20.16 -3.10
CA ILE A 238 -5.91 19.88 -3.14
C ILE A 238 -6.72 21.20 -3.12
N PHE A 239 -6.33 22.20 -2.32
CA PHE A 239 -6.96 23.52 -2.38
C PHE A 239 -6.84 24.18 -3.75
N GLU A 240 -5.68 24.04 -4.41
CA GLU A 240 -5.49 24.52 -5.78
C GLU A 240 -6.44 23.82 -6.74
N LEU A 241 -6.56 22.48 -6.66
CA LEU A 241 -7.50 21.71 -7.47
C LEU A 241 -8.96 22.12 -7.23
N GLU A 242 -9.37 22.32 -5.98
CA GLU A 242 -10.71 22.76 -5.62
C GLU A 242 -11.04 24.11 -6.26
N SER A 243 -10.05 25.02 -6.32
CA SER A 243 -10.22 26.35 -6.94
C SER A 243 -10.40 26.30 -8.47
N ILE A 244 -9.87 25.29 -9.12
CA ILE A 244 -9.88 25.13 -10.59
C ILE A 244 -11.12 24.36 -11.05
N TYR A 245 -11.49 23.32 -10.31
CA TYR A 245 -12.55 22.40 -10.70
C TYR A 245 -13.76 22.57 -9.79
N ASN A 246 -14.96 22.70 -10.38
CA ASN A 246 -16.20 22.78 -9.63
C ASN A 246 -16.65 21.38 -9.16
N ILE A 247 -15.86 20.76 -8.27
CA ILE A 247 -16.15 19.48 -7.68
C ILE A 247 -17.05 19.70 -6.42
N LYS A 248 -18.05 18.86 -6.29
CA LYS A 248 -19.05 19.00 -5.21
C LYS A 248 -18.46 18.64 -3.84
N ASN A 249 -17.69 17.56 -3.79
CA ASN A 249 -17.03 17.12 -2.56
C ASN A 249 -15.65 16.52 -2.88
N MET A 250 -14.66 16.87 -2.09
CA MET A 250 -13.34 16.28 -2.11
C MET A 250 -12.99 15.72 -0.74
N PHE A 251 -12.44 14.52 -0.72
CA PHE A 251 -12.06 13.81 0.51
C PHE A 251 -10.62 13.32 0.38
N LEU A 252 -9.83 13.58 1.41
CA LEU A 252 -8.49 13.05 1.52
C LEU A 252 -8.41 12.08 2.69
N PHE A 253 -7.98 10.84 2.42
CA PHE A 253 -7.68 9.84 3.43
C PHE A 253 -6.16 9.66 3.50
N ILE A 254 -5.57 9.90 4.66
CA ILE A 254 -4.14 9.77 4.90
C ILE A 254 -3.84 8.75 5.99
N GLU A 255 -2.73 8.03 5.83
CA GLU A 255 -2.14 7.26 6.92
C GLU A 255 -1.14 8.11 7.68
N ILE A 256 -1.12 8.01 9.01
CA ILE A 256 -0.20 8.74 9.87
C ILE A 256 0.62 7.79 10.76
N GLY A 257 1.81 8.20 11.13
CA GLY A 257 2.61 7.57 12.16
C GLY A 257 1.92 7.63 13.54
N PHE A 258 2.26 6.70 14.43
CA PHE A 258 1.63 6.57 15.75
C PHE A 258 1.76 7.83 16.63
N ASP A 259 2.73 8.69 16.36
CA ASP A 259 3.05 9.92 17.11
C ASP A 259 2.67 11.21 16.36
N GLN A 260 2.02 11.11 15.17
CA GLN A 260 1.74 12.28 14.33
C GLN A 260 0.34 12.87 14.51
N LYS A 261 -0.52 12.27 15.35
CA LYS A 261 -1.89 12.73 15.55
C LYS A 261 -1.97 14.21 15.91
N GLU A 262 -1.22 14.65 16.93
CA GLU A 262 -1.27 16.04 17.41
C GLU A 262 -0.78 17.04 16.35
N VAL A 263 0.30 16.71 15.64
CA VAL A 263 0.84 17.54 14.55
C VAL A 263 -0.19 17.72 13.44
N CYS A 264 -0.88 16.64 13.08
CA CYS A 264 -1.93 16.67 12.07
C CYS A 264 -3.14 17.49 12.52
N GLU A 265 -3.66 17.27 13.75
CA GLU A 265 -4.78 18.03 14.32
C GLU A 265 -4.48 19.53 14.37
N ASP A 266 -3.26 19.90 14.81
CA ASP A 266 -2.84 21.31 14.86
C ASP A 266 -2.80 21.96 13.48
N PHE A 267 -2.31 21.24 12.48
CA PHE A 267 -2.23 21.73 11.10
C PHE A 267 -3.63 21.91 10.49
N LEU A 268 -4.49 20.90 10.59
CA LEU A 268 -5.84 20.92 10.03
C LEU A 268 -6.72 21.98 10.71
N ASN A 269 -6.61 22.14 12.03
CA ASN A 269 -7.33 23.17 12.78
C ASN A 269 -6.91 24.59 12.36
N LYS A 270 -5.63 24.84 12.08
CA LYS A 270 -5.15 26.14 11.56
C LYS A 270 -5.77 26.49 10.20
N LEU A 271 -6.06 25.46 9.38
CA LEU A 271 -6.69 25.64 8.08
C LEU A 271 -8.24 25.64 8.17
N ASN A 272 -8.82 25.46 9.36
CA ASN A 272 -10.27 25.30 9.59
C ASN A 272 -10.89 24.14 8.78
N LEU A 273 -10.13 23.10 8.49
CA LEU A 273 -10.63 21.90 7.82
C LEU A 273 -11.38 21.00 8.80
N GLN A 274 -12.47 20.38 8.32
CA GLN A 274 -13.16 19.31 9.05
C GLN A 274 -12.43 17.99 8.82
N PHE A 275 -12.32 17.16 9.85
CA PHE A 275 -11.66 15.86 9.76
C PHE A 275 -12.19 14.87 10.79
N GLU A 276 -11.99 13.59 10.50
CA GLU A 276 -12.25 12.45 11.40
C GLU A 276 -10.99 11.59 11.50
N ILE A 277 -10.73 11.02 12.68
CA ILE A 277 -9.54 10.20 12.93
C ILE A 277 -9.96 8.80 13.35
N PHE A 278 -9.37 7.80 12.71
CA PHE A 278 -9.69 6.39 12.90
C PHE A 278 -8.50 5.62 13.44
N LYS A 279 -8.80 4.58 14.22
CA LYS A 279 -7.81 3.67 14.79
C LYS A 279 -7.76 2.37 13.99
N ASP A 280 -6.57 1.82 13.88
CA ASP A 280 -6.36 0.47 13.38
C ASP A 280 -6.87 -0.61 14.37
N ASN A 281 -6.75 -1.87 13.98
CA ASN A 281 -7.15 -3.03 14.80
C ASN A 281 -6.35 -3.18 16.11
N ARG A 282 -5.24 -2.45 16.26
CA ARG A 282 -4.42 -2.37 17.48
C ARG A 282 -4.74 -1.15 18.33
N TRP A 283 -5.81 -0.42 18.01
CA TRP A 283 -6.25 0.79 18.71
C TRP A 283 -5.28 1.98 18.58
N ILE A 284 -4.41 1.99 17.58
CA ILE A 284 -3.50 3.09 17.26
C ILE A 284 -4.16 4.00 16.22
N TYR A 285 -4.09 5.32 16.38
CA TYR A 285 -4.56 6.26 15.38
C TYR A 285 -3.73 6.14 14.10
N ARG A 286 -4.39 5.82 12.98
CA ARG A 286 -3.72 5.51 11.71
C ARG A 286 -4.30 6.22 10.51
N CYS A 287 -5.59 6.39 10.43
CA CYS A 287 -6.22 6.97 9.25
C CYS A 287 -6.92 8.27 9.64
N ILE A 288 -6.75 9.31 8.82
CA ILE A 288 -7.48 10.57 8.95
C ILE A 288 -8.22 10.82 7.66
N LYS A 289 -9.52 11.11 7.76
CA LYS A 289 -10.39 11.57 6.69
C LYS A 289 -10.54 13.08 6.81
N ILE A 290 -10.20 13.81 5.76
CA ILE A 290 -10.25 15.27 5.68
C ILE A 290 -11.26 15.66 4.61
N TYR A 291 -12.05 16.70 4.89
CA TYR A 291 -13.13 17.22 4.04
C TYR A 291 -12.72 18.57 3.45
N PHE A 292 -12.92 18.73 2.13
CA PHE A 292 -12.70 19.96 1.38
C PHE A 292 -13.99 20.43 0.72
#